data_56cd5ba930d7e1a7605316d71d98b04e
#
_entry.id   56cd5ba930d7e1a7605316d71d98b04e
#
_cell.length_a   1.000
_cell.length_b   1.000
_cell.length_c   1.000
_cell.angle_alpha   90.00
_cell.angle_beta   90.00
_cell.angle_gamma   90.00
#
_symmetry.space_group_name_H-M   'P 1'
#
loop_
_entity.id
_entity.type
_entity.pdbx_description
1 polymer ?
#
loop_
_entity_poly.entity_id
_entity_poly.type
_entity_poly.pdbx_seq_one_letter_code
_entity_poly.pdbx_strand_id
1 'polypeptide(L)'
;MAITVNLRYKGKGNAALDFAKEMTEGGTVEKIRAEKGNLRYEYYQPLFDESPDKTLLLIDQWKNQEAIDLHHASPMMTEITRLRKKYDLHMTVERYISDEDGIPESDKRFIKN
;
A
#
# COMPACT_ATOMS: atom_id res chain seq x y z
N MET A 1 -14.19 11.88 0.37
CA MET A 1 -14.00 10.78 1.34
C MET A 1 -12.77 9.96 0.96
N ALA A 2 -11.75 9.97 1.77
CA ALA A 2 -10.54 9.21 1.46
C ALA A 2 -10.78 7.70 1.56
N ILE A 3 -10.12 6.96 0.68
CA ILE A 3 -10.21 5.50 0.62
C ILE A 3 -8.83 4.94 0.90
N THR A 4 -8.73 4.06 1.90
CA THR A 4 -7.50 3.35 2.21
C THR A 4 -7.61 1.92 1.70
N VAL A 5 -6.65 1.51 0.89
CA VAL A 5 -6.57 0.16 0.37
C VAL A 5 -5.36 -0.49 1.00
N ASN A 6 -5.58 -1.55 1.76
CA ASN A 6 -4.50 -2.34 2.32
C ASN A 6 -4.29 -3.57 1.44
N LEU A 7 -3.10 -3.67 0.87
CA LEU A 7 -2.72 -4.82 0.07
C LEU A 7 -1.68 -5.61 0.84
N ARG A 8 -1.97 -6.88 1.09
CA ARG A 8 -0.99 -7.79 1.69
C ARG A 8 -0.44 -8.69 0.60
N TYR A 9 0.84 -8.54 0.35
CA TYR A 9 1.57 -9.36 -0.61
C TYR A 9 2.29 -10.48 0.12
N LYS A 10 2.26 -11.65 -0.48
CA LYS A 10 3.03 -12.80 -0.01
C LYS A 10 3.62 -13.54 -1.18
N GLY A 11 4.88 -13.88 -1.05
CA GLY A 11 5.61 -14.66 -2.03
C GLY A 11 6.61 -15.57 -1.33
N LYS A 12 7.26 -16.42 -2.07
CA LYS A 12 8.20 -17.39 -1.53
C LYS A 12 9.45 -16.69 -0.99
N GLY A 13 9.83 -17.01 0.24
CA GLY A 13 10.99 -16.42 0.88
C GLY A 13 10.83 -14.91 1.04
N ASN A 14 11.80 -14.14 0.56
CA ASN A 14 11.81 -12.68 0.62
C ASN A 14 11.21 -12.00 -0.61
N ALA A 15 10.51 -12.74 -1.47
CA ALA A 15 10.03 -12.19 -2.74
C ALA A 15 9.22 -10.91 -2.58
N ALA A 16 8.31 -10.85 -1.59
CA ALA A 16 7.51 -9.65 -1.35
C ALA A 16 8.37 -8.46 -0.92
N LEU A 17 9.38 -8.69 -0.08
CA LEU A 17 10.28 -7.62 0.37
C LEU A 17 11.19 -7.15 -0.78
N ASP A 18 11.65 -8.06 -1.62
CA ASP A 18 12.44 -7.74 -2.80
C ASP A 18 11.62 -6.95 -3.82
N PHE A 19 10.35 -7.28 -3.96
CA PHE A 19 9.41 -6.51 -4.77
C PHE A 19 9.32 -5.06 -4.29
N ALA A 20 9.13 -4.84 -2.99
CA ALA A 20 9.05 -3.49 -2.42
C ALA A 20 10.35 -2.72 -2.66
N LYS A 21 11.48 -3.38 -2.52
CA LYS A 21 12.80 -2.79 -2.76
C LYS A 21 12.94 -2.35 -4.22
N GLU A 22 12.55 -3.19 -5.16
CA GLU A 22 12.65 -2.87 -6.58
C GLU A 22 11.67 -1.75 -6.96
N MET A 23 10.45 -1.77 -6.44
CA MET A 23 9.49 -0.68 -6.62
C MET A 23 10.04 0.66 -6.14
N THR A 24 10.73 0.65 -5.01
CA THR A 24 11.28 1.86 -4.39
C THR A 24 12.53 2.35 -5.12
N GLU A 25 13.49 1.47 -5.34
CA GLU A 25 14.76 1.83 -5.99
C GLU A 25 14.58 2.19 -7.47
N GLY A 26 13.59 1.58 -8.12
CA GLY A 26 13.27 1.87 -9.53
C GLY A 26 12.51 3.18 -9.72
N GLY A 27 12.14 3.86 -8.65
CA GLY A 27 11.44 5.15 -8.71
C GLY A 27 9.94 5.05 -8.90
N THR A 28 9.37 3.85 -8.98
CA THR A 28 7.93 3.67 -9.21
C THR A 28 7.10 4.18 -8.02
N VAL A 29 7.54 3.91 -6.80
CA VAL A 29 6.86 4.39 -5.59
C VAL A 29 6.79 5.91 -5.58
N GLU A 30 7.89 6.58 -5.90
CA GLU A 30 7.95 8.04 -5.93
C GLU A 30 7.00 8.61 -6.97
N LYS A 31 6.92 7.99 -8.14
CA LYS A 31 5.99 8.39 -9.20
C LYS A 31 4.54 8.22 -8.77
N ILE A 32 4.21 7.15 -8.07
CA ILE A 32 2.86 6.91 -7.55
C ILE A 32 2.50 7.98 -6.52
N ARG A 33 3.42 8.29 -5.63
CA ARG A 33 3.20 9.34 -4.62
C ARG A 33 2.99 10.71 -5.24
N ALA A 34 3.50 10.95 -6.43
CA ALA A 34 3.32 12.19 -7.17
C ALA A 34 2.00 12.23 -7.96
N GLU A 35 1.28 11.11 -8.08
CA GLU A 35 0.01 11.08 -8.77
C GLU A 35 -1.04 11.90 -8.02
N LYS A 36 -1.89 12.60 -8.79
CA LYS A 36 -2.96 13.42 -8.23
C LYS A 36 -3.90 12.57 -7.39
N GLY A 37 -4.11 12.99 -6.15
CA GLY A 37 -5.02 12.32 -5.23
C GLY A 37 -4.40 11.19 -4.43
N ASN A 38 -3.12 10.85 -4.64
CA ASN A 38 -2.45 9.91 -3.76
C ASN A 38 -2.15 10.60 -2.43
N LEU A 39 -2.60 9.98 -1.32
CA LEU A 39 -2.40 10.50 0.04
C LEU A 39 -1.36 9.71 0.80
N ARG A 40 -1.17 8.44 0.45
CA ARG A 40 -0.24 7.57 1.16
C ARG A 40 0.09 6.37 0.29
N TYR A 41 1.36 6.01 0.25
CA TYR A 41 1.84 4.80 -0.43
C TYR A 41 3.06 4.34 0.34
N GLU A 42 2.86 3.44 1.30
CA GLU A 42 3.90 3.05 2.24
C GLU A 42 3.90 1.55 2.47
N TYR A 43 5.11 0.98 2.55
CA TYR A 43 5.30 -0.43 2.80
C TYR A 43 5.65 -0.69 4.26
N TYR A 44 5.09 -1.78 4.79
CA TYR A 44 5.33 -2.25 6.15
C TYR A 44 5.45 -3.77 6.16
N GLN A 45 6.05 -4.31 7.18
CA GLN A 45 6.07 -5.76 7.38
C GLN A 45 5.74 -6.08 8.84
N PRO A 46 5.19 -7.28 9.12
CA PRO A 46 4.96 -7.72 10.49
C PRO A 46 6.28 -7.77 11.26
N LEU A 47 6.27 -7.22 12.48
CA LEU A 47 7.50 -7.02 13.25
C LEU A 47 8.17 -8.32 13.69
N PHE A 48 7.41 -9.31 14.10
CA PHE A 48 7.96 -10.59 14.58
C PHE A 48 7.52 -11.74 13.68
N ASP A 49 7.71 -11.58 12.38
CA ASP A 49 7.33 -12.58 11.39
C ASP A 49 8.40 -13.66 11.29
N GLU A 50 8.11 -14.84 11.85
CA GLU A 50 8.98 -16.02 11.78
C GLU A 50 8.67 -16.90 10.57
N SER A 51 7.68 -16.56 9.77
CA SER A 51 7.34 -17.31 8.56
C SER A 51 8.50 -17.28 7.57
N PRO A 52 8.82 -18.42 6.92
CA PRO A 52 9.84 -18.43 5.86
C PRO A 52 9.41 -17.59 4.65
N ASP A 53 8.11 -17.47 4.41
CA ASP A 53 7.55 -16.66 3.33
C ASP A 53 7.05 -15.34 3.92
N LYS A 54 7.78 -14.27 3.64
CA LYS A 54 7.52 -12.96 4.25
C LYS A 54 6.30 -12.28 3.65
N THR A 55 5.57 -11.57 4.52
CA THR A 55 4.41 -10.76 4.15
C THR A 55 4.81 -9.30 4.08
N LEU A 56 4.31 -8.61 3.06
CA LEU A 56 4.46 -7.18 2.89
C LEU A 56 3.08 -6.53 2.94
N LEU A 57 2.91 -5.51 3.75
CA LEU A 57 1.71 -4.69 3.76
C LEU A 57 1.98 -3.40 3.03
N LEU A 58 1.15 -3.10 2.03
CA LEU A 58 1.08 -1.79 1.41
C LEU A 58 -0.15 -1.05 1.95
N ILE A 59 0.06 0.11 2.52
CA ILE A 59 -1.02 1.03 2.84
C ILE A 59 -1.08 2.06 1.72
N ASP A 60 -2.16 1.99 0.94
CA ASP A 60 -2.35 2.75 -0.28
C ASP A 60 -3.62 3.60 -0.12
N GLN A 61 -3.44 4.91 0.07
CA GLN A 61 -4.56 5.80 0.37
C GLN A 61 -4.73 6.85 -0.72
N TRP A 62 -5.99 7.06 -1.12
CA TRP A 62 -6.36 7.96 -2.19
C TRP A 62 -7.50 8.88 -1.76
N LYS A 63 -7.53 10.06 -2.35
CA LYS A 63 -8.55 11.06 -2.05
C LYS A 63 -9.97 10.54 -2.31
N ASN A 64 -10.16 9.77 -3.37
CA ASN A 64 -11.46 9.24 -3.78
C ASN A 64 -11.28 8.13 -4.81
N GLN A 65 -12.39 7.52 -5.24
CA GLN A 65 -12.37 6.45 -6.24
C GLN A 65 -11.85 6.94 -7.60
N GLU A 66 -12.17 8.16 -7.98
CA GLU A 66 -11.69 8.72 -9.24
C GLU A 66 -10.16 8.73 -9.30
N ALA A 67 -9.50 9.10 -8.22
CA ALA A 67 -8.05 9.09 -8.14
C ALA A 67 -7.49 7.66 -8.30
N ILE A 68 -8.15 6.67 -7.70
CA ILE A 68 -7.79 5.25 -7.85
C ILE A 68 -7.95 4.83 -9.31
N ASP A 69 -9.04 5.20 -9.95
CA ASP A 69 -9.30 4.85 -11.36
C ASP A 69 -8.25 5.44 -12.28
N LEU A 70 -7.85 6.69 -12.05
CA LEU A 70 -6.77 7.33 -12.81
C LEU A 70 -5.44 6.61 -12.59
N HIS A 71 -5.15 6.18 -11.36
CA HIS A 71 -3.96 5.40 -11.06
C HIS A 71 -3.97 4.07 -11.82
N HIS A 72 -5.10 3.35 -11.81
CA HIS A 72 -5.23 2.08 -12.52
C HIS A 72 -5.10 2.23 -14.04
N ALA A 73 -5.40 3.42 -14.58
CA ALA A 73 -5.23 3.70 -16.00
C ALA A 73 -3.83 4.26 -16.33
N SER A 74 -2.98 4.46 -15.34
CA SER A 74 -1.66 5.06 -15.52
C SER A 74 -0.63 4.06 -16.03
N PRO A 75 0.47 4.53 -16.65
CA PRO A 75 1.58 3.66 -17.06
C PRO A 75 2.24 2.92 -15.90
N MET A 76 2.12 3.42 -14.66
CA MET A 76 2.68 2.76 -13.48
C MET A 76 2.15 1.35 -13.31
N MET A 77 0.91 1.08 -13.72
CA MET A 77 0.30 -0.26 -13.58
C MET A 77 1.03 -1.33 -14.40
N THR A 78 1.61 -0.95 -15.53
CA THR A 78 2.42 -1.87 -16.33
C THR A 78 3.63 -2.36 -15.54
N GLU A 79 4.33 -1.43 -14.89
CA GLU A 79 5.50 -1.77 -14.07
C GLU A 79 5.12 -2.57 -12.82
N ILE A 80 4.06 -2.15 -12.14
CA ILE A 80 3.58 -2.85 -10.94
C ILE A 80 3.20 -4.30 -11.30
N THR A 81 2.45 -4.48 -12.37
CA THR A 81 2.01 -5.80 -12.82
C THR A 81 3.20 -6.67 -13.20
N ARG A 82 4.19 -6.11 -13.90
CA ARG A 82 5.41 -6.79 -14.29
C ARG A 82 6.15 -7.32 -13.06
N LEU A 83 6.31 -6.49 -12.06
CA LEU A 83 7.03 -6.85 -10.83
C LEU A 83 6.26 -7.86 -9.98
N ARG A 84 4.93 -7.72 -9.87
CA ARG A 84 4.10 -8.72 -9.18
C ARG A 84 4.27 -10.10 -9.79
N LYS A 85 4.33 -10.16 -11.12
CA LYS A 85 4.53 -11.41 -11.86
C LYS A 85 5.95 -11.94 -11.68
N LYS A 86 6.94 -11.06 -11.77
CA LYS A 86 8.36 -11.42 -11.59
C LYS A 86 8.59 -12.13 -10.27
N TYR A 87 7.98 -11.66 -9.21
CA TYR A 87 8.15 -12.20 -7.86
C TYR A 87 7.09 -13.23 -7.47
N ASP A 88 6.20 -13.57 -8.40
CA ASP A 88 5.10 -14.53 -8.16
C ASP A 88 4.33 -14.23 -6.89
N LEU A 89 3.85 -13.01 -6.78
CA LEU A 89 3.18 -12.54 -5.58
C LEU A 89 1.69 -12.86 -5.59
N HIS A 90 1.22 -13.35 -4.44
CA HIS A 90 -0.19 -13.44 -4.13
C HIS A 90 -0.57 -12.24 -3.27
N MET A 91 -1.81 -11.76 -3.39
CA MET A 91 -2.23 -10.62 -2.59
C MET A 91 -3.68 -10.73 -2.13
N THR A 92 -3.94 -10.16 -0.97
CA THR A 92 -5.28 -9.92 -0.47
C THR A 92 -5.49 -8.41 -0.37
N VAL A 93 -6.73 -7.97 -0.57
CA VAL A 93 -7.07 -6.55 -0.63
C VAL A 93 -8.19 -6.25 0.34
N GLU A 94 -8.01 -5.23 1.17
CA GLU A 94 -9.03 -4.72 2.06
C GLU A 94 -9.20 -3.23 1.80
N ARG A 95 -10.42 -2.75 1.79
CA ARG A 95 -10.71 -1.34 1.55
C ARG A 95 -11.46 -0.75 2.72
N TYR A 96 -11.05 0.45 3.11
CA TYR A 96 -11.65 1.19 4.21
C TYR A 96 -11.92 2.62 3.78
N ILE A 97 -13.00 3.18 4.31
CA ILE A 97 -13.30 4.59 4.13
C ILE A 97 -12.92 5.31 5.41
N SER A 98 -12.23 6.44 5.26
CA SER A 98 -11.79 7.23 6.41
C SER A 98 -13.00 7.76 7.18
N ASP A 99 -12.93 7.67 8.50
CA ASP A 99 -13.89 8.29 9.40
C ASP A 99 -13.67 9.80 9.39
N GLU A 100 -14.56 10.53 8.72
CA GLU A 100 -14.45 11.98 8.57
C GLU A 100 -14.70 12.74 9.86
N ASP A 101 -15.43 12.15 10.80
CA ASP A 101 -15.65 12.73 12.11
C ASP A 101 -14.40 12.67 12.99
N GLY A 102 -13.49 11.78 12.63
CA GLY A 102 -12.20 11.64 13.31
C GLY A 102 -12.32 11.03 14.70
N ILE A 103 -11.32 11.29 15.51
CA ILE A 103 -11.22 10.69 16.84
C ILE A 103 -12.20 11.41 17.79
N PRO A 104 -13.12 10.65 18.46
CA PRO A 104 -14.02 11.25 19.44
C PRO A 104 -13.26 11.95 20.58
N GLU A 105 -13.82 13.02 21.05
CA GLU A 105 -13.20 13.79 22.14
C GLU A 105 -12.91 12.94 23.37
N SER A 106 -13.82 12.00 23.68
CA SER A 106 -13.65 11.07 24.82
C SER A 106 -12.44 10.13 24.68
N ASP A 107 -11.98 9.90 23.44
CA ASP A 107 -10.83 9.02 23.20
C ASP A 107 -9.51 9.77 23.26
N LYS A 108 -9.52 11.08 23.10
CA LYS A 108 -8.29 11.87 23.00
C LYS A 108 -7.44 11.83 24.26
N ARG A 109 -8.05 11.58 25.41
CA ARG A 109 -7.33 11.45 26.70
C ARG A 109 -6.35 10.27 26.70
N PHE A 110 -6.56 9.29 25.81
CA PHE A 110 -5.68 8.11 25.71
C PHE A 110 -4.53 8.33 24.71
N ILE A 111 -4.52 9.48 24.04
CA ILE A 111 -3.54 9.80 23.00
C ILE A 111 -2.58 10.84 23.55
N LYS A 112 -1.32 10.48 23.65
CA LYS A 112 -0.26 11.38 24.08
C LYS A 112 0.44 11.98 22.85
N ASN A 113 0.44 13.28 22.79
CA ASN A 113 1.15 14.01 21.72
C ASN A 113 2.57 14.36 22.15
#